data_e272cc89858af6473ffa2ea5da405778
#
_entry.id   e272cc89858af6473ffa2ea5da405778
#
_cell.length_a   1.000
_cell.length_b   1.000
_cell.length_c   1.000
_cell.angle_alpha   90.00
_cell.angle_beta   90.00
_cell.angle_gamma   90.00
#
_symmetry.space_group_name_H-M   'P 1'
#
loop_
_entity.id
_entity.type
_entity.pdbx_description
1 polymer ?
#
loop_
_entity_poly.entity_id
_entity_poly.type
_entity_poly.pdbx_seq_one_letter_code
_entity_poly.pdbx_strand_id
1 'polypeptide(L)'
;MKIVAVIVTHNRIEKLRITLTRVFAEQLDHVFIFDNASSDGTPEWLAQQLEPRLTVMSSEQNVGGAGGFSAAMQRAVEEIDPDWIVVMDDDGRPKQGAIAEFRKSEHAEWDAVGAAVLTPDGRVCEMNRPYRNPFWHFPEFIRTLTGQGRQGFHLQDDAYAEDASAVEIDMASFVGLFLSRKAVACSGFPDARLFVYGEDQLYTLQMRRKGLRIGFIPQIRFEHDTAARQGSGGVVLRPVWKVYYMYRNALIAYRVAAGIWFWLLVPLLLAKWHRRAPDYGPDKERFRQILNVAIRDGLANRLERSHQDILRISGMMF
;
A
#
# COMPACT_ATOMS: atom_id res chain seq x y z
N MET A 1 15.29 21.09 0.16
CA MET A 1 14.72 19.74 0.06
C MET A 1 13.30 19.86 -0.48
N LYS A 2 13.05 19.38 -1.71
CA LYS A 2 11.73 19.36 -2.36
C LYS A 2 10.99 18.09 -1.96
N ILE A 3 9.76 18.23 -1.46
CA ILE A 3 8.89 17.10 -1.09
C ILE A 3 7.60 17.20 -1.90
N VAL A 4 7.30 16.16 -2.66
CA VAL A 4 6.10 16.07 -3.51
C VAL A 4 5.17 14.99 -2.96
N ALA A 5 3.87 15.27 -2.86
CA ALA A 5 2.88 14.26 -2.55
C ALA A 5 2.31 13.61 -3.81
N VAL A 6 2.08 12.31 -3.75
CA VAL A 6 1.38 11.54 -4.79
C VAL A 6 0.17 10.85 -4.16
N ILE A 7 -1.01 11.12 -4.71
CA ILE A 7 -2.30 10.62 -4.22
C ILE A 7 -3.02 9.91 -5.37
N VAL A 8 -3.56 8.74 -5.10
CA VAL A 8 -4.41 8.01 -6.06
C VAL A 8 -5.84 7.96 -5.52
N THR A 9 -6.82 8.26 -6.37
CA THR A 9 -8.24 8.23 -6.01
C THR A 9 -9.08 7.47 -7.04
N HIS A 10 -10.19 6.87 -6.59
CA HIS A 10 -11.20 6.27 -7.44
C HIS A 10 -12.56 6.23 -6.75
N ASN A 11 -13.51 7.03 -7.21
CA ASN A 11 -14.89 7.09 -6.70
C ASN A 11 -14.97 7.32 -5.18
N ARG A 12 -14.24 8.33 -4.68
CA ARG A 12 -14.17 8.66 -3.24
C ARG A 12 -14.04 10.17 -2.98
N ILE A 13 -14.81 10.97 -3.70
CA ILE A 13 -14.74 12.44 -3.64
C ILE A 13 -14.76 12.99 -2.21
N GLU A 14 -15.61 12.44 -1.32
CA GLU A 14 -15.73 12.96 0.05
C GLU A 14 -14.46 12.69 0.89
N LYS A 15 -13.81 11.54 0.70
CA LYS A 15 -12.54 11.24 1.36
C LYS A 15 -11.41 12.13 0.81
N LEU A 16 -11.34 12.25 -0.52
CA LEU A 16 -10.34 13.06 -1.19
C LEU A 16 -10.41 14.54 -0.75
N ARG A 17 -11.61 15.10 -0.61
CA ARG A 17 -11.81 16.49 -0.13
C ARG A 17 -11.15 16.72 1.23
N ILE A 18 -11.38 15.80 2.18
CA ILE A 18 -10.79 15.89 3.51
C ILE A 18 -9.26 15.74 3.42
N THR A 19 -8.79 14.78 2.64
CA THR A 19 -7.36 14.53 2.46
C THR A 19 -6.65 15.73 1.85
N LEU A 20 -7.20 16.34 0.78
CA LEU A 20 -6.60 17.52 0.16
C LEU A 20 -6.58 18.74 1.08
N THR A 21 -7.61 18.95 1.90
CA THR A 21 -7.60 20.03 2.90
C THR A 21 -6.41 19.87 3.85
N ARG A 22 -6.09 18.66 4.28
CA ARG A 22 -4.95 18.38 5.16
C ARG A 22 -3.61 18.52 4.42
N VAL A 23 -3.53 17.97 3.21
CA VAL A 23 -2.32 17.98 2.37
C VAL A 23 -1.91 19.42 2.02
N PHE A 24 -2.87 20.28 1.66
CA PHE A 24 -2.57 21.69 1.33
C PHE A 24 -2.20 22.54 2.54
N ALA A 25 -2.56 22.13 3.76
CA ALA A 25 -2.11 22.76 4.98
C ALA A 25 -0.64 22.44 5.33
N GLU A 26 -0.05 21.42 4.69
CA GLU A 26 1.33 21.01 4.89
C GLU A 26 2.31 21.75 3.96
N GLN A 27 3.59 21.78 4.34
CA GLN A 27 4.67 22.43 3.58
C GLN A 27 5.21 21.48 2.48
N LEU A 28 4.35 21.14 1.53
CA LEU A 28 4.69 20.38 0.34
C LEU A 28 5.03 21.31 -0.82
N ASP A 29 5.99 20.94 -1.64
CA ASP A 29 6.40 21.72 -2.80
C ASP A 29 5.44 21.49 -3.99
N HIS A 30 4.85 20.30 -4.11
CA HIS A 30 3.85 19.99 -5.12
C HIS A 30 2.98 18.78 -4.71
N VAL A 31 1.82 18.63 -5.35
CA VAL A 31 0.86 17.54 -5.12
C VAL A 31 0.41 17.00 -6.46
N PHE A 32 0.63 15.72 -6.72
CA PHE A 32 0.09 15.01 -7.87
C PHE A 32 -1.10 14.16 -7.42
N ILE A 33 -2.23 14.32 -8.10
CA ILE A 33 -3.41 13.46 -7.93
C ILE A 33 -3.60 12.66 -9.20
N PHE A 34 -3.72 11.35 -9.05
CA PHE A 34 -4.14 10.47 -10.11
C PHE A 34 -5.59 10.07 -9.90
N ASP A 35 -6.48 10.64 -10.70
CA ASP A 35 -7.88 10.21 -10.76
C ASP A 35 -8.01 8.98 -11.66
N ASN A 36 -8.28 7.86 -11.05
CA ASN A 36 -8.27 6.54 -11.67
C ASN A 36 -9.63 6.19 -12.27
N ALA A 37 -10.12 7.02 -13.22
CA ALA A 37 -11.41 6.89 -13.89
C ALA A 37 -12.60 6.96 -12.90
N SER A 38 -12.68 8.02 -12.09
CA SER A 38 -13.82 8.24 -11.22
C SER A 38 -15.06 8.71 -12.00
N SER A 39 -16.24 8.40 -11.47
CA SER A 39 -17.56 8.73 -12.01
C SER A 39 -18.52 9.31 -10.96
N ASP A 40 -18.01 9.71 -9.82
CA ASP A 40 -18.76 10.21 -8.66
C ASP A 40 -18.70 11.75 -8.51
N GLY A 41 -18.30 12.47 -9.57
CA GLY A 41 -18.10 13.93 -9.54
C GLY A 41 -16.68 14.34 -9.12
N THR A 42 -15.76 13.40 -8.89
CA THR A 42 -14.36 13.67 -8.58
C THR A 42 -13.66 14.47 -9.69
N PRO A 43 -13.77 14.11 -10.99
CA PRO A 43 -13.10 14.85 -12.07
C PRO A 43 -13.55 16.31 -12.15
N GLU A 44 -14.87 16.56 -12.08
CA GLU A 44 -15.46 17.89 -12.15
C GLU A 44 -15.05 18.75 -10.96
N TRP A 45 -14.98 18.15 -9.77
CA TRP A 45 -14.53 18.85 -8.58
C TRP A 45 -13.03 19.15 -8.63
N LEU A 46 -12.19 18.22 -9.08
CA LEU A 46 -10.76 18.44 -9.24
C LEU A 46 -10.44 19.53 -10.25
N ALA A 47 -11.21 19.62 -11.36
CA ALA A 47 -11.05 20.67 -12.36
C ALA A 47 -11.33 22.09 -11.82
N GLN A 48 -12.03 22.22 -10.70
CA GLN A 48 -12.34 23.51 -10.05
C GLN A 48 -11.29 23.93 -9.02
N GLN A 49 -10.29 23.07 -8.72
CA GLN A 49 -9.26 23.41 -7.75
C GLN A 49 -8.28 24.42 -8.34
N LEU A 50 -8.04 25.53 -7.63
CA LEU A 50 -7.16 26.61 -8.07
C LEU A 50 -5.81 26.62 -7.31
N GLU A 51 -5.45 25.52 -6.65
CA GLU A 51 -4.18 25.41 -5.92
C GLU A 51 -3.00 25.32 -6.90
N PRO A 52 -2.07 26.28 -6.92
CA PRO A 52 -0.96 26.30 -7.88
C PRO A 52 -0.01 25.11 -7.77
N ARG A 53 0.03 24.48 -6.58
CA ARG A 53 0.88 23.31 -6.32
C ARG A 53 0.23 21.99 -6.75
N LEU A 54 -0.94 22.03 -7.41
CA LEU A 54 -1.69 20.84 -7.77
C LEU A 54 -1.55 20.49 -9.25
N THR A 55 -1.13 19.27 -9.53
CA THR A 55 -1.28 18.63 -10.86
C THR A 55 -2.28 17.49 -10.77
N VAL A 56 -3.32 17.54 -11.57
CA VAL A 56 -4.32 16.48 -11.70
C VAL A 56 -4.03 15.67 -12.96
N MET A 57 -3.96 14.35 -12.81
CA MET A 57 -3.84 13.38 -13.89
C MET A 57 -5.11 12.53 -13.89
N SER A 58 -5.72 12.34 -15.03
CA SER A 58 -6.93 11.52 -15.17
C SER A 58 -6.69 10.37 -16.14
N SER A 59 -7.20 9.19 -15.79
CA SER A 59 -7.18 8.01 -16.66
C SER A 59 -8.58 7.76 -17.24
N GLU A 60 -8.63 7.32 -18.49
CA GLU A 60 -9.89 6.87 -19.12
C GLU A 60 -10.39 5.54 -18.58
N GLN A 61 -9.51 4.75 -17.98
CA GLN A 61 -9.81 3.42 -17.45
C GLN A 61 -9.21 3.25 -16.06
N ASN A 62 -9.88 2.47 -15.22
CA ASN A 62 -9.32 2.10 -13.93
C ASN A 62 -8.12 1.16 -14.12
N VAL A 63 -6.93 1.68 -13.85
CA VAL A 63 -5.66 0.95 -13.93
C VAL A 63 -5.22 0.37 -12.57
N GLY A 64 -6.09 0.46 -11.56
CA GLY A 64 -5.80 0.05 -10.17
C GLY A 64 -4.92 1.03 -9.42
N GLY A 65 -4.81 0.84 -8.11
CA GLY A 65 -3.93 1.67 -7.26
C GLY A 65 -2.47 1.59 -7.69
N ALA A 66 -1.98 0.39 -7.98
CA ALA A 66 -0.60 0.18 -8.44
C ALA A 66 -0.27 0.95 -9.72
N GLY A 67 -1.19 0.96 -10.70
CA GLY A 67 -1.04 1.73 -11.93
C GLY A 67 -1.07 3.23 -11.69
N GLY A 68 -1.98 3.69 -10.83
CA GLY A 68 -2.10 5.10 -10.46
C GLY A 68 -0.84 5.63 -9.78
N PHE A 69 -0.33 4.91 -8.77
CA PHE A 69 0.93 5.28 -8.09
C PHE A 69 2.11 5.27 -9.06
N SER A 70 2.23 4.25 -9.92
CA SER A 70 3.29 4.16 -10.90
C SER A 70 3.31 5.38 -11.84
N ALA A 71 2.16 5.71 -12.42
CA ALA A 71 2.03 6.84 -13.36
C ALA A 71 2.29 8.19 -12.69
N ALA A 72 1.70 8.43 -11.52
CA ALA A 72 1.85 9.71 -10.83
C ALA A 72 3.27 9.92 -10.26
N MET A 73 3.91 8.87 -9.74
CA MET A 73 5.31 8.95 -9.29
C MET A 73 6.26 9.22 -10.47
N GLN A 74 6.03 8.56 -11.62
CA GLN A 74 6.81 8.81 -12.82
C GLN A 74 6.69 10.27 -13.26
N ARG A 75 5.47 10.79 -13.32
CA ARG A 75 5.21 12.19 -13.68
C ARG A 75 5.85 13.18 -12.72
N ALA A 76 5.79 12.89 -11.41
CA ALA A 76 6.43 13.71 -10.39
C ALA A 76 7.96 13.80 -10.58
N VAL A 77 8.60 12.67 -10.93
CA VAL A 77 10.05 12.66 -11.24
C VAL A 77 10.35 13.43 -12.50
N GLU A 78 9.58 13.25 -13.57
CA GLU A 78 9.81 13.89 -14.87
C GLU A 78 9.62 15.42 -14.81
N GLU A 79 8.63 15.92 -14.07
CA GLU A 79 8.31 17.36 -14.06
C GLU A 79 8.99 18.16 -12.96
N ILE A 80 9.16 17.55 -11.76
CA ILE A 80 9.62 18.28 -10.57
C ILE A 80 11.01 17.85 -10.13
N ASP A 81 11.41 16.59 -10.41
CA ASP A 81 12.62 15.95 -9.90
C ASP A 81 12.79 16.19 -8.39
N PRO A 82 11.88 15.65 -7.55
CA PRO A 82 11.86 15.91 -6.13
C PRO A 82 12.99 15.19 -5.38
N ASP A 83 13.38 15.72 -4.22
CA ASP A 83 14.29 15.01 -3.32
C ASP A 83 13.57 13.84 -2.63
N TRP A 84 12.26 14.03 -2.32
CA TRP A 84 11.41 13.03 -1.71
C TRP A 84 9.99 13.04 -2.30
N ILE A 85 9.43 11.85 -2.47
CA ILE A 85 8.02 11.65 -2.80
C ILE A 85 7.34 11.02 -1.58
N VAL A 86 6.23 11.60 -1.11
CA VAL A 86 5.36 10.94 -0.14
C VAL A 86 4.13 10.41 -0.84
N VAL A 87 3.85 9.12 -0.66
CA VAL A 87 2.70 8.44 -1.29
C VAL A 87 1.60 8.17 -0.26
N MET A 88 0.35 8.33 -0.67
CA MET A 88 -0.83 8.06 0.15
C MET A 88 -2.07 7.80 -0.69
N ASP A 89 -3.03 7.05 -0.12
CA ASP A 89 -4.37 6.87 -0.68
C ASP A 89 -5.25 8.12 -0.44
N ASP A 90 -6.40 8.20 -1.10
CA ASP A 90 -7.38 9.28 -0.95
C ASP A 90 -8.03 9.36 0.45
N ASP A 91 -7.92 8.33 1.28
CA ASP A 91 -8.37 8.27 2.67
C ASP A 91 -7.22 8.19 3.69
N GLY A 92 -5.96 8.27 3.19
CA GLY A 92 -4.74 8.41 3.99
C GLY A 92 -4.24 9.86 3.96
N ARG A 93 -4.03 10.49 5.11
CA ARG A 93 -3.69 11.93 5.15
C ARG A 93 -2.69 12.28 6.26
N PRO A 94 -1.84 13.31 6.06
CA PRO A 94 -0.94 13.76 7.11
C PRO A 94 -1.73 14.32 8.31
N LYS A 95 -1.25 14.04 9.51
CA LYS A 95 -1.62 14.86 10.66
C LYS A 95 -0.90 16.20 10.58
N GLN A 96 -1.48 17.22 11.17
CA GLN A 96 -0.92 18.59 11.15
C GLN A 96 0.55 18.59 11.58
N GLY A 97 1.41 19.13 10.73
CA GLY A 97 2.84 19.22 10.95
C GLY A 97 3.65 17.98 10.56
N ALA A 98 3.04 16.94 10.01
CA ALA A 98 3.73 15.69 9.65
C ALA A 98 4.91 15.93 8.69
N ILE A 99 4.74 16.81 7.70
CA ILE A 99 5.81 17.15 6.74
C ILE A 99 6.92 17.98 7.42
N ALA A 100 6.56 18.84 8.37
CA ALA A 100 7.54 19.58 9.14
C ALA A 100 8.36 18.66 10.05
N GLU A 101 7.73 17.65 10.67
CA GLU A 101 8.45 16.62 11.44
C GLU A 101 9.37 15.78 10.55
N PHE A 102 8.94 15.42 9.35
CA PHE A 102 9.81 14.73 8.39
C PHE A 102 11.03 15.59 8.04
N ARG A 103 10.86 16.90 7.79
CA ARG A 103 11.96 17.82 7.47
C ARG A 103 12.97 17.97 8.61
N LYS A 104 12.53 17.85 9.87
CA LYS A 104 13.38 17.94 11.08
C LYS A 104 14.03 16.60 11.45
N SER A 105 13.45 15.47 11.04
CA SER A 105 13.89 14.15 11.45
C SER A 105 15.28 13.80 10.89
N GLU A 106 15.98 12.89 11.56
CA GLU A 106 17.23 12.30 11.09
C GLU A 106 16.96 11.21 10.02
N HIS A 107 16.51 11.66 8.85
CA HIS A 107 16.15 10.77 7.74
C HIS A 107 17.30 10.47 6.77
N ALA A 108 18.46 11.12 6.94
CA ALA A 108 19.60 10.99 6.00
C ALA A 108 20.17 9.56 5.88
N GLU A 109 19.98 8.73 6.90
CA GLU A 109 20.41 7.33 6.88
C GLU A 109 19.43 6.38 6.18
N TRP A 110 18.24 6.85 5.83
CA TRP A 110 17.17 6.04 5.23
C TRP A 110 16.98 6.39 3.75
N ASP A 111 16.77 5.37 2.94
CA ASP A 111 16.39 5.52 1.54
C ASP A 111 14.86 5.73 1.40
N ALA A 112 14.11 5.21 2.35
CA ALA A 112 12.68 5.46 2.50
C ALA A 112 12.30 5.56 3.98
N VAL A 113 11.19 6.27 4.27
CA VAL A 113 10.68 6.46 5.64
C VAL A 113 9.19 6.18 5.68
N GLY A 114 8.78 5.21 6.49
CA GLY A 114 7.37 4.97 6.82
C GLY A 114 6.93 5.81 8.02
N ALA A 115 5.77 6.44 7.90
CA ALA A 115 5.11 7.19 8.96
C ALA A 115 4.32 6.29 9.90
N ALA A 116 4.04 6.78 11.12
CA ALA A 116 3.10 6.17 12.04
C ALA A 116 1.67 6.42 11.58
N VAL A 117 1.00 5.40 11.08
CA VAL A 117 -0.38 5.49 10.60
C VAL A 117 -1.35 5.14 11.71
N LEU A 118 -2.25 6.07 12.00
CA LEU A 118 -3.27 5.95 13.05
C LEU A 118 -4.67 5.98 12.42
N THR A 119 -5.62 5.41 13.10
CA THR A 119 -7.05 5.59 12.79
C THR A 119 -7.54 6.98 13.25
N PRO A 120 -8.69 7.48 12.78
CA PRO A 120 -9.21 8.79 13.21
C PRO A 120 -9.41 8.92 14.73
N ASP A 121 -9.63 7.80 15.43
CA ASP A 121 -9.75 7.76 16.91
C ASP A 121 -8.39 7.63 17.62
N GLY A 122 -7.27 7.72 16.89
CA GLY A 122 -5.91 7.77 17.44
C GLY A 122 -5.27 6.42 17.74
N ARG A 123 -5.95 5.29 17.47
CA ARG A 123 -5.35 3.96 17.62
C ARG A 123 -4.42 3.64 16.44
N VAL A 124 -3.46 2.74 16.64
CA VAL A 124 -2.61 2.23 15.55
C VAL A 124 -3.48 1.57 14.48
N CYS A 125 -3.27 1.96 13.22
CA CYS A 125 -3.96 1.37 12.09
C CYS A 125 -3.34 0.01 11.74
N GLU A 126 -3.97 -1.08 12.15
CA GLU A 126 -3.46 -2.45 11.98
C GLU A 126 -3.19 -2.82 10.52
N MET A 127 -3.94 -2.23 9.58
CA MET A 127 -3.76 -2.49 8.15
C MET A 127 -2.43 -1.93 7.63
N ASN A 128 -1.96 -0.84 8.21
CA ASN A 128 -0.74 -0.13 7.81
C ASN A 128 0.44 -0.39 8.74
N ARG A 129 0.30 -1.33 9.68
CA ARG A 129 1.35 -1.64 10.65
C ARG A 129 2.59 -2.18 9.95
N PRO A 130 3.74 -1.50 10.02
CA PRO A 130 4.98 -1.96 9.40
C PRO A 130 5.50 -3.23 10.04
N TYR A 131 6.39 -3.91 9.33
CA TYR A 131 7.00 -5.11 9.88
C TYR A 131 8.45 -5.32 9.45
N ARG A 132 9.15 -6.17 10.20
CA ARG A 132 10.43 -6.77 9.84
C ARG A 132 10.18 -8.17 9.32
N ASN A 133 10.73 -8.50 8.15
CA ASN A 133 10.45 -9.77 7.49
C ASN A 133 11.02 -10.95 8.31
N PRO A 134 10.19 -11.85 8.82
CA PRO A 134 10.64 -12.95 9.68
C PRO A 134 11.60 -13.92 8.98
N PHE A 135 11.63 -13.97 7.66
CA PHE A 135 12.58 -14.82 6.92
C PHE A 135 13.98 -14.18 6.78
N TRP A 136 14.11 -12.90 7.10
CA TRP A 136 15.39 -12.18 7.05
C TRP A 136 15.96 -11.89 8.43
N HIS A 137 15.13 -11.99 9.48
CA HIS A 137 15.48 -11.68 10.87
C HIS A 137 15.14 -12.84 11.79
N PHE A 138 16.17 -13.47 12.37
CA PHE A 138 16.00 -14.65 13.20
C PHE A 138 15.13 -14.44 14.45
N PRO A 139 15.23 -13.31 15.19
CA PRO A 139 14.36 -13.07 16.33
C PRO A 139 12.86 -13.02 15.94
N GLU A 140 12.51 -12.36 14.84
CA GLU A 140 11.16 -12.27 14.31
C GLU A 140 10.65 -13.65 13.85
N PHE A 141 11.53 -14.45 13.27
CA PHE A 141 11.21 -15.81 12.85
C PHE A 141 10.83 -16.68 14.06
N ILE A 142 11.65 -16.67 15.12
CA ILE A 142 11.37 -17.46 16.32
C ILE A 142 10.07 -16.98 16.98
N ARG A 143 9.85 -15.68 17.17
CA ARG A 143 8.61 -15.15 17.75
C ARG A 143 7.37 -15.58 16.96
N THR A 144 7.47 -15.57 15.63
CA THR A 144 6.37 -16.02 14.74
C THR A 144 6.06 -17.49 14.96
N LEU A 145 7.07 -18.36 15.07
CA LEU A 145 6.90 -19.79 15.28
C LEU A 145 6.41 -20.15 16.69
N THR A 146 6.81 -19.40 17.71
CA THR A 146 6.45 -19.66 19.12
C THR A 146 5.07 -19.18 19.52
N GLY A 147 4.19 -18.95 18.55
CA GLY A 147 2.76 -18.70 18.77
C GLY A 147 2.32 -17.25 18.70
N GLN A 148 3.22 -16.28 18.53
CA GLN A 148 2.85 -14.87 18.36
C GLN A 148 2.29 -14.57 16.95
N GLY A 149 2.50 -15.49 16.00
CA GLY A 149 2.00 -15.34 14.66
C GLY A 149 2.38 -14.00 14.02
N ARG A 150 1.39 -13.26 13.54
CA ARG A 150 1.61 -11.95 12.91
C ARG A 150 2.24 -10.92 13.87
N GLN A 151 1.89 -10.94 15.14
CA GLN A 151 2.47 -10.02 16.15
C GLN A 151 3.98 -10.23 16.33
N GLY A 152 4.50 -11.43 16.08
CA GLY A 152 5.92 -11.74 16.23
C GLY A 152 6.86 -10.97 15.29
N PHE A 153 6.34 -10.40 14.20
CA PHE A 153 7.15 -9.68 13.22
C PHE A 153 6.67 -8.26 12.90
N HIS A 154 5.46 -7.89 13.29
CA HIS A 154 4.98 -6.50 13.21
C HIS A 154 5.56 -5.64 14.32
N LEU A 155 5.74 -4.34 14.05
CA LEU A 155 6.12 -3.39 15.08
C LEU A 155 5.06 -3.37 16.19
N GLN A 156 5.49 -3.34 17.45
CA GLN A 156 4.61 -3.29 18.60
C GLN A 156 4.19 -1.83 18.89
N ASP A 157 3.20 -1.65 19.77
CA ASP A 157 2.63 -0.32 20.07
C ASP A 157 3.64 0.64 20.71
N ASP A 158 4.62 0.12 21.46
CA ASP A 158 5.72 0.89 22.03
C ASP A 158 6.56 1.62 20.97
N ALA A 159 6.72 1.04 19.78
CA ALA A 159 7.40 1.69 18.67
C ALA A 159 6.65 2.94 18.14
N TYR A 160 5.38 3.13 18.49
CA TYR A 160 4.55 4.28 18.09
C TYR A 160 4.54 5.42 19.12
N ALA A 161 5.25 5.27 20.25
CA ALA A 161 5.36 6.33 21.24
C ALA A 161 6.06 7.57 20.65
N GLU A 162 5.70 8.76 21.15
CA GLU A 162 6.25 10.03 20.61
C GLU A 162 7.75 10.18 20.84
N ASP A 163 8.26 9.56 21.91
CA ASP A 163 9.66 9.56 22.29
C ASP A 163 10.44 8.33 21.77
N ALA A 164 9.76 7.44 21.03
CA ALA A 164 10.42 6.26 20.48
C ALA A 164 11.41 6.65 19.39
N SER A 165 12.53 5.93 19.34
CA SER A 165 13.55 6.11 18.31
C SER A 165 13.09 5.53 16.97
N ALA A 166 13.68 6.01 15.87
CA ALA A 166 13.48 5.43 14.55
C ALA A 166 13.92 3.96 14.52
N VAL A 167 13.15 3.13 13.80
CA VAL A 167 13.38 1.67 13.73
C VAL A 167 13.48 1.24 12.27
N GLU A 168 14.47 0.40 11.95
CA GLU A 168 14.56 -0.20 10.61
C GLU A 168 13.45 -1.23 10.39
N ILE A 169 12.77 -1.13 9.23
CA ILE A 169 11.69 -2.00 8.82
C ILE A 169 11.94 -2.56 7.42
N ASP A 170 11.20 -3.61 7.04
CA ASP A 170 11.30 -4.19 5.70
C ASP A 170 10.06 -3.93 4.84
N MET A 171 8.95 -3.59 5.47
CA MET A 171 7.70 -3.27 4.79
C MET A 171 6.99 -2.09 5.44
N ALA A 172 6.52 -1.19 4.60
CA ALA A 172 5.58 -0.12 4.92
C ALA A 172 4.49 -0.03 3.85
N SER A 173 3.29 0.44 4.24
CA SER A 173 2.20 0.69 3.30
C SER A 173 2.36 2.03 2.57
N PHE A 174 1.63 2.21 1.46
CA PHE A 174 1.56 3.47 0.72
C PHE A 174 0.65 4.52 1.40
N VAL A 175 0.70 4.59 2.73
CA VAL A 175 0.08 5.66 3.51
C VAL A 175 1.17 6.34 4.32
N GLY A 176 1.65 7.49 3.84
CA GLY A 176 2.75 8.21 4.48
C GLY A 176 4.11 7.52 4.31
N LEU A 177 4.33 6.88 3.17
CA LEU A 177 5.66 6.37 2.81
C LEU A 177 6.41 7.44 2.02
N PHE A 178 7.50 7.92 2.59
CA PHE A 178 8.44 8.84 1.96
C PHE A 178 9.52 8.04 1.23
N LEU A 179 9.73 8.36 -0.04
CA LEU A 179 10.70 7.72 -0.93
C LEU A 179 11.72 8.75 -1.38
N SER A 180 13.00 8.52 -1.09
CA SER A 180 14.07 9.40 -1.58
C SER A 180 14.24 9.27 -3.09
N ARG A 181 14.81 10.29 -3.73
CA ARG A 181 15.24 10.23 -5.15
C ARG A 181 16.09 8.99 -5.44
N LYS A 182 17.02 8.65 -4.53
CA LYS A 182 17.84 7.44 -4.64
C LYS A 182 16.99 6.16 -4.63
N ALA A 183 16.00 6.09 -3.73
CA ALA A 183 15.10 4.93 -3.64
C ALA A 183 14.33 4.72 -4.93
N VAL A 184 13.75 5.79 -5.48
CA VAL A 184 13.01 5.72 -6.75
C VAL A 184 13.94 5.39 -7.92
N ALA A 185 15.11 6.01 -8.01
CA ALA A 185 16.08 5.72 -9.07
C ALA A 185 16.55 4.25 -9.07
N CYS A 186 16.76 3.66 -7.87
CA CYS A 186 17.17 2.27 -7.73
C CYS A 186 16.02 1.27 -7.95
N SER A 187 14.82 1.59 -7.44
CA SER A 187 13.71 0.64 -7.41
C SER A 187 12.81 0.75 -8.64
N GLY A 188 12.80 1.89 -9.31
CA GLY A 188 11.80 2.22 -10.30
C GLY A 188 10.48 2.59 -9.64
N PHE A 189 9.39 2.35 -10.32
CA PHE A 189 8.03 2.62 -9.86
C PHE A 189 7.32 1.32 -9.49
N PRO A 190 6.20 1.38 -8.73
CA PRO A 190 5.37 0.21 -8.45
C PRO A 190 4.94 -0.51 -9.74
N ASP A 191 4.90 -1.84 -9.72
CA ASP A 191 4.49 -2.61 -10.90
C ASP A 191 2.97 -2.47 -11.13
N ALA A 192 2.59 -1.69 -12.15
CA ALA A 192 1.20 -1.42 -12.51
C ALA A 192 0.36 -2.69 -12.75
N ARG A 193 0.99 -3.82 -13.15
CA ARG A 193 0.32 -5.10 -13.42
C ARG A 193 -0.24 -5.76 -12.16
N LEU A 194 0.17 -5.29 -10.97
CA LEU A 194 -0.40 -5.75 -9.70
C LEU A 194 -1.85 -5.30 -9.54
N PHE A 195 -2.22 -4.18 -10.14
CA PHE A 195 -3.52 -3.55 -10.13
C PHE A 195 -3.93 -3.04 -8.73
N VAL A 196 -4.14 -3.93 -7.76
CA VAL A 196 -4.53 -3.59 -6.38
C VAL A 196 -4.10 -4.67 -5.40
N TYR A 197 -3.82 -4.30 -4.16
CA TYR A 197 -3.35 -5.12 -3.04
C TYR A 197 -1.92 -5.66 -3.19
N GLY A 198 -1.09 -5.32 -2.25
CA GLY A 198 0.27 -5.82 -2.10
C GLY A 198 1.31 -5.14 -2.99
N GLU A 199 0.95 -4.09 -3.72
CA GLU A 199 1.88 -3.23 -4.45
C GLU A 199 2.88 -2.57 -3.50
N ASP A 200 2.41 -2.05 -2.38
CA ASP A 200 3.20 -1.46 -1.30
C ASP A 200 4.16 -2.47 -0.66
N GLN A 201 3.63 -3.63 -0.29
CA GLN A 201 4.40 -4.73 0.29
C GLN A 201 5.48 -5.22 -0.67
N LEU A 202 5.13 -5.48 -1.92
CA LEU A 202 6.09 -5.98 -2.90
C LEU A 202 7.16 -4.95 -3.19
N TYR A 203 6.78 -3.68 -3.36
CA TYR A 203 7.69 -2.58 -3.67
C TYR A 203 8.72 -2.39 -2.55
N THR A 204 8.29 -2.32 -1.29
CA THR A 204 9.18 -2.14 -0.15
C THR A 204 10.10 -3.34 0.09
N LEU A 205 9.58 -4.58 -0.02
CA LEU A 205 10.41 -5.78 0.06
C LEU A 205 11.46 -5.85 -1.06
N GLN A 206 11.11 -5.41 -2.28
CA GLN A 206 12.07 -5.34 -3.38
C GLN A 206 13.14 -4.28 -3.15
N MET A 207 12.78 -3.11 -2.59
CA MET A 207 13.74 -2.09 -2.16
C MET A 207 14.76 -2.68 -1.18
N ARG A 208 14.29 -3.37 -0.14
CA ARG A 208 15.17 -4.05 0.84
C ARG A 208 16.10 -5.06 0.20
N ARG A 209 15.60 -5.85 -0.76
CA ARG A 209 16.46 -6.81 -1.51
C ARG A 209 17.52 -6.15 -2.37
N LYS A 210 17.32 -4.89 -2.76
CA LYS A 210 18.33 -4.07 -3.46
C LYS A 210 19.31 -3.38 -2.52
N GLY A 211 19.22 -3.65 -1.21
CA GLY A 211 20.10 -3.08 -0.18
C GLY A 211 19.69 -1.69 0.29
N LEU A 212 18.51 -1.19 -0.11
CA LEU A 212 18.00 0.08 0.37
C LEU A 212 17.46 -0.07 1.80
N ARG A 213 17.61 0.97 2.62
CA ARG A 213 17.18 0.99 4.02
C ARG A 213 15.86 1.72 4.17
N ILE A 214 14.93 1.14 4.91
CA ILE A 214 13.62 1.74 5.21
C ILE A 214 13.53 1.98 6.71
N GLY A 215 13.35 3.23 7.13
CA GLY A 215 13.11 3.61 8.52
C GLY A 215 11.62 3.76 8.81
N PHE A 216 11.23 3.51 10.05
CA PHE A 216 9.95 3.91 10.61
C PHE A 216 10.22 5.02 11.62
N ILE A 217 9.62 6.20 11.44
CA ILE A 217 9.81 7.36 12.32
C ILE A 217 8.45 7.69 12.96
N PRO A 218 8.25 7.38 14.26
CA PRO A 218 6.93 7.49 14.92
C PRO A 218 6.43 8.92 15.09
N GLN A 219 7.30 9.91 15.04
CA GLN A 219 6.94 11.34 15.13
C GLN A 219 6.22 11.82 13.86
N ILE A 220 6.47 11.19 12.71
CA ILE A 220 5.80 11.49 11.46
C ILE A 220 4.46 10.75 11.46
N ARG A 221 3.35 11.49 11.64
CA ARG A 221 2.04 10.88 11.86
C ARG A 221 1.09 11.10 10.71
N PHE A 222 0.45 10.03 10.29
CA PHE A 222 -0.62 10.01 9.30
C PHE A 222 -1.89 9.42 9.91
N GLU A 223 -3.02 9.76 9.33
CA GLU A 223 -4.32 9.21 9.66
C GLU A 223 -4.85 8.43 8.45
N HIS A 224 -5.37 7.24 8.68
CA HIS A 224 -6.03 6.46 7.65
C HIS A 224 -7.47 6.19 8.08
N ASP A 225 -8.41 6.79 7.37
CA ASP A 225 -9.84 6.69 7.62
C ASP A 225 -10.42 5.45 6.92
N THR A 226 -10.00 4.30 7.38
CA THR A 226 -10.53 3.01 6.95
C THR A 226 -11.92 2.82 7.53
N ALA A 227 -12.98 3.23 6.85
CA ALA A 227 -14.35 2.99 7.31
C ALA A 227 -14.52 1.52 7.71
N ALA A 228 -14.64 1.29 9.03
CA ALA A 228 -15.20 0.09 9.70
C ALA A 228 -14.92 -1.28 9.07
N ARG A 229 -13.66 -1.65 8.79
CA ARG A 229 -13.26 -3.04 8.52
C ARG A 229 -12.82 -3.78 9.79
N GLN A 230 -13.25 -3.34 10.94
CA GLN A 230 -12.95 -3.93 12.24
C GLN A 230 -13.99 -4.99 12.62
N GLY A 231 -13.89 -6.17 11.99
CA GLY A 231 -14.55 -7.37 12.46
C GLY A 231 -13.51 -8.43 12.78
N SER A 232 -13.63 -9.14 13.88
CA SER A 232 -12.78 -10.27 14.29
C SER A 232 -12.86 -11.49 13.36
N GLY A 233 -13.69 -11.43 12.33
CA GLY A 233 -13.75 -12.40 11.23
C GLY A 233 -12.87 -11.94 10.05
N GLY A 234 -12.13 -12.84 9.43
CA GLY A 234 -11.31 -12.53 8.26
C GLY A 234 -12.10 -11.76 7.20
N VAL A 235 -11.48 -10.71 6.63
CA VAL A 235 -12.13 -9.82 5.65
C VAL A 235 -12.66 -10.60 4.46
N VAL A 236 -13.98 -10.59 4.23
CA VAL A 236 -14.60 -11.08 3.00
C VAL A 236 -14.45 -10.00 1.92
N LEU A 237 -13.71 -10.32 0.88
CA LEU A 237 -13.44 -9.35 -0.20
C LEU A 237 -14.67 -9.22 -1.11
N ARG A 238 -15.18 -8.01 -1.22
CA ARG A 238 -16.28 -7.64 -2.11
C ARG A 238 -15.88 -6.43 -2.96
N PRO A 239 -16.15 -6.41 -4.25
CA PRO A 239 -16.63 -7.50 -5.11
C PRO A 239 -15.66 -8.68 -5.16
N VAL A 240 -16.14 -9.89 -5.54
CA VAL A 240 -15.37 -11.14 -5.45
C VAL A 240 -14.13 -11.15 -6.37
N TRP A 241 -14.10 -10.35 -7.44
CA TRP A 241 -12.92 -10.22 -8.31
C TRP A 241 -11.66 -9.78 -7.53
N LYS A 242 -11.82 -9.07 -6.42
CA LYS A 242 -10.71 -8.63 -5.55
C LYS A 242 -9.90 -9.81 -4.98
N VAL A 243 -10.53 -10.98 -4.86
CA VAL A 243 -9.89 -12.24 -4.43
C VAL A 243 -8.73 -12.60 -5.34
N TYR A 244 -8.88 -12.40 -6.66
CA TYR A 244 -7.81 -12.67 -7.59
C TYR A 244 -6.53 -11.91 -7.26
N TYR A 245 -6.62 -10.61 -7.17
CA TYR A 245 -5.45 -9.76 -6.92
C TYR A 245 -4.84 -10.01 -5.54
N MET A 246 -5.69 -10.09 -4.50
CA MET A 246 -5.22 -10.34 -3.14
C MET A 246 -4.37 -11.61 -3.03
N TYR A 247 -4.81 -12.72 -3.60
CA TYR A 247 -4.11 -13.99 -3.44
C TYR A 247 -2.99 -14.22 -4.46
N ARG A 248 -3.14 -13.70 -5.69
CA ARG A 248 -2.06 -13.70 -6.68
C ARG A 248 -0.87 -12.88 -6.19
N ASN A 249 -1.11 -11.65 -5.78
CA ASN A 249 -0.06 -10.74 -5.34
C ASN A 249 0.57 -11.20 -4.02
N ALA A 250 -0.23 -11.77 -3.11
CA ALA A 250 0.31 -12.37 -1.89
C ALA A 250 1.32 -13.47 -2.18
N LEU A 251 1.07 -14.37 -3.15
CA LEU A 251 2.06 -15.40 -3.54
C LEU A 251 3.35 -14.78 -4.08
N ILE A 252 3.24 -13.73 -4.88
CA ILE A 252 4.41 -13.02 -5.43
C ILE A 252 5.21 -12.37 -4.31
N ALA A 253 4.52 -11.68 -3.38
CA ALA A 253 5.15 -11.04 -2.23
C ALA A 253 5.80 -12.08 -1.29
N TYR A 254 5.11 -13.20 -0.99
CA TYR A 254 5.68 -14.29 -0.19
C TYR A 254 6.93 -14.91 -0.84
N ARG A 255 6.97 -15.02 -2.16
CA ARG A 255 8.16 -15.50 -2.88
C ARG A 255 9.35 -14.58 -2.66
N VAL A 256 9.14 -13.26 -2.72
CA VAL A 256 10.18 -12.27 -2.43
C VAL A 256 10.58 -12.31 -0.97
N ALA A 257 9.61 -12.37 -0.05
CA ALA A 257 9.87 -12.36 1.38
C ALA A 257 10.59 -13.62 1.88
N ALA A 258 10.11 -14.81 1.49
CA ALA A 258 10.58 -16.09 2.03
C ALA A 258 11.72 -16.71 1.23
N GLY A 259 11.97 -16.25 -0.01
CA GLY A 259 13.05 -16.81 -0.83
C GLY A 259 12.91 -18.32 -1.00
N ILE A 260 13.95 -19.09 -0.62
CA ILE A 260 13.97 -20.56 -0.75
C ILE A 260 12.89 -21.26 0.09
N TRP A 261 12.46 -20.64 1.20
CA TRP A 261 11.43 -21.18 2.09
C TRP A 261 10.02 -21.08 1.50
N PHE A 262 9.85 -20.35 0.41
CA PHE A 262 8.55 -20.12 -0.24
C PHE A 262 7.79 -21.43 -0.50
N TRP A 263 8.47 -22.43 -1.08
CA TRP A 263 7.84 -23.67 -1.47
C TRP A 263 7.34 -24.51 -0.29
N LEU A 264 7.95 -24.36 0.89
CA LEU A 264 7.47 -25.00 2.13
C LEU A 264 6.23 -24.31 2.68
N LEU A 265 6.08 -22.99 2.42
CA LEU A 265 4.92 -22.21 2.86
C LEU A 265 3.69 -22.42 1.96
N VAL A 266 3.89 -22.66 0.67
CA VAL A 266 2.79 -22.74 -0.31
C VAL A 266 1.69 -23.71 0.13
N PRO A 267 1.93 -24.98 0.51
CA PRO A 267 0.86 -25.88 0.92
C PRO A 267 0.03 -25.34 2.10
N LEU A 268 0.69 -24.73 3.08
CA LEU A 268 0.03 -24.16 4.25
C LEU A 268 -0.84 -22.97 3.88
N LEU A 269 -0.33 -22.07 3.03
CA LEU A 269 -1.06 -20.92 2.53
C LEU A 269 -2.31 -21.35 1.74
N LEU A 270 -2.14 -22.29 0.81
CA LEU A 270 -3.25 -22.78 -0.01
C LEU A 270 -4.33 -23.45 0.84
N ALA A 271 -3.95 -24.32 1.79
CA ALA A 271 -4.88 -24.93 2.73
C ALA A 271 -5.64 -23.88 3.55
N LYS A 272 -4.94 -22.88 4.08
CA LYS A 272 -5.54 -21.74 4.82
C LYS A 272 -6.54 -20.98 3.95
N TRP A 273 -6.19 -20.67 2.71
CA TRP A 273 -7.03 -19.87 1.82
C TRP A 273 -8.28 -20.62 1.36
N HIS A 274 -8.16 -21.91 1.01
CA HIS A 274 -9.32 -22.73 0.63
C HIS A 274 -10.32 -22.91 1.78
N ARG A 275 -9.84 -22.94 3.04
CA ARG A 275 -10.72 -23.01 4.23
C ARG A 275 -11.63 -21.78 4.38
N ARG A 276 -11.33 -20.67 3.70
CA ARG A 276 -12.14 -19.47 3.71
C ARG A 276 -13.36 -19.50 2.79
N ALA A 277 -13.48 -20.51 1.94
CA ALA A 277 -14.58 -20.60 0.99
C ALA A 277 -15.99 -20.52 1.66
N PRO A 278 -16.24 -21.12 2.83
CA PRO A 278 -17.53 -20.97 3.52
C PRO A 278 -17.88 -19.52 3.87
N ASP A 279 -16.91 -18.65 4.14
CA ASP A 279 -17.11 -17.24 4.50
C ASP A 279 -17.83 -16.45 3.40
N TYR A 280 -17.75 -16.94 2.16
CA TYR A 280 -18.35 -16.30 0.99
C TYR A 280 -19.82 -16.67 0.75
N GLY A 281 -20.38 -17.61 1.51
CA GLY A 281 -21.81 -18.00 1.42
C GLY A 281 -22.21 -18.44 0.02
N PRO A 282 -23.20 -17.77 -0.62
CA PRO A 282 -23.65 -18.10 -1.98
C PRO A 282 -22.55 -18.01 -3.05
N ASP A 283 -21.54 -17.16 -2.85
CA ASP A 283 -20.44 -16.97 -3.78
C ASP A 283 -19.28 -17.96 -3.55
N LYS A 284 -19.44 -18.96 -2.69
CA LYS A 284 -18.40 -19.94 -2.32
C LYS A 284 -17.72 -20.59 -3.53
N GLU A 285 -18.48 -21.03 -4.51
CA GLU A 285 -17.92 -21.69 -5.69
C GLU A 285 -17.21 -20.69 -6.60
N ARG A 286 -17.75 -19.49 -6.74
CA ARG A 286 -17.11 -18.37 -7.47
C ARG A 286 -15.79 -17.98 -6.80
N PHE A 287 -15.77 -17.88 -5.47
CA PHE A 287 -14.54 -17.65 -4.71
C PHE A 287 -13.49 -18.72 -5.02
N ARG A 288 -13.85 -20.02 -5.00
CA ARG A 288 -12.92 -21.12 -5.31
C ARG A 288 -12.36 -21.03 -6.71
N GLN A 289 -13.21 -20.75 -7.71
CA GLN A 289 -12.79 -20.59 -9.10
C GLN A 289 -11.75 -19.47 -9.23
N ILE A 290 -12.05 -18.28 -8.69
CA ILE A 290 -11.16 -17.12 -8.76
C ILE A 290 -9.87 -17.39 -7.97
N LEU A 291 -9.96 -17.97 -6.77
CA LEU A 291 -8.81 -18.34 -5.97
C LEU A 291 -7.87 -19.30 -6.73
N ASN A 292 -8.40 -20.32 -7.41
CA ASN A 292 -7.60 -21.27 -8.18
C ASN A 292 -6.87 -20.60 -9.35
N VAL A 293 -7.52 -19.64 -10.02
CA VAL A 293 -6.88 -18.83 -11.07
C VAL A 293 -5.78 -17.97 -10.47
N ALA A 294 -6.06 -17.29 -9.35
CA ALA A 294 -5.08 -16.46 -8.63
C ALA A 294 -3.85 -17.27 -8.19
N ILE A 295 -4.07 -18.49 -7.66
CA ILE A 295 -3.00 -19.40 -7.24
C ILE A 295 -2.13 -19.80 -8.45
N ARG A 296 -2.74 -20.22 -9.55
CA ARG A 296 -2.02 -20.61 -10.76
C ARG A 296 -1.15 -19.48 -11.28
N ASP A 297 -1.73 -18.28 -11.41
CA ASP A 297 -1.03 -17.12 -11.94
C ASP A 297 0.05 -16.64 -10.96
N GLY A 298 -0.21 -16.62 -9.64
CA GLY A 298 0.76 -16.24 -8.61
C GLY A 298 1.95 -17.21 -8.50
N LEU A 299 1.70 -18.52 -8.57
CA LEU A 299 2.78 -19.54 -8.59
C LEU A 299 3.62 -19.44 -9.86
N ALA A 300 3.00 -19.13 -11.00
CA ALA A 300 3.69 -18.95 -12.27
C ALA A 300 4.31 -17.54 -12.44
N ASN A 301 4.12 -16.64 -11.46
CA ASN A 301 4.52 -15.21 -11.55
C ASN A 301 3.95 -14.52 -12.80
N ARG A 302 2.69 -14.82 -13.16
CA ARG A 302 1.99 -14.25 -14.31
C ARG A 302 1.21 -13.01 -13.89
N LEU A 303 1.48 -11.88 -14.57
CA LEU A 303 0.86 -10.58 -14.30
C LEU A 303 0.06 -10.04 -15.50
N GLU A 304 0.06 -10.72 -16.63
CA GLU A 304 -0.45 -10.23 -17.92
C GLU A 304 -1.98 -10.33 -18.08
N ARG A 305 -2.67 -10.99 -17.14
CA ARG A 305 -4.12 -11.12 -17.23
C ARG A 305 -4.81 -9.77 -17.03
N SER A 306 -5.62 -9.36 -18.00
CA SER A 306 -6.32 -8.08 -17.95
C SER A 306 -7.39 -8.06 -16.85
N HIS A 307 -7.73 -6.85 -16.37
CA HIS A 307 -8.80 -6.68 -15.39
C HIS A 307 -10.17 -7.12 -15.98
N GLN A 308 -10.39 -6.90 -17.27
CA GLN A 308 -11.60 -7.35 -17.97
C GLN A 308 -11.75 -8.88 -17.94
N ASP A 309 -10.65 -9.64 -18.11
CA ASP A 309 -10.69 -11.10 -17.98
C ASP A 309 -11.06 -11.52 -16.56
N ILE A 310 -10.57 -10.82 -15.55
CA ILE A 310 -10.92 -11.10 -14.14
C ILE A 310 -12.40 -10.80 -13.88
N LEU A 311 -12.93 -9.69 -14.39
CA LEU A 311 -14.36 -9.38 -14.30
C LEU A 311 -15.21 -10.47 -14.97
N ARG A 312 -14.82 -10.96 -16.15
CA ARG A 312 -15.50 -12.05 -16.85
C ARG A 312 -15.50 -13.35 -16.04
N ILE A 313 -14.34 -13.77 -15.52
CA ILE A 313 -14.21 -14.98 -14.67
C ILE A 313 -15.03 -14.82 -13.38
N SER A 314 -15.14 -13.61 -12.86
CA SER A 314 -15.93 -13.32 -11.66
C SER A 314 -17.43 -13.20 -11.92
N GLY A 315 -17.90 -13.35 -13.18
CA GLY A 315 -19.29 -13.24 -13.57
C GLY A 315 -19.87 -11.83 -13.39
N MET A 316 -19.03 -10.79 -13.52
CA MET A 316 -19.40 -9.38 -13.39
C MET A 316 -19.45 -8.62 -14.73
N MET A 317 -19.18 -9.31 -15.84
CA MET A 317 -19.45 -8.82 -17.20
C MET A 317 -20.48 -9.77 -17.83
N PHE A 318 -21.55 -9.18 -18.33
CA PHE A 318 -22.57 -9.82 -19.16
C PHE A 318 -22.20 -9.63 -20.63
#